data_dd15d5eb1f127fa272b807460428e496
#
_entry.id   dd15d5eb1f127fa272b807460428e496
#
_cell.length_a   1.000
_cell.length_b   1.000
_cell.length_c   1.000
_cell.angle_alpha   90.00
_cell.angle_beta   90.00
_cell.angle_gamma   90.00
#
_symmetry.space_group_name_H-M   'P 1'
#
loop_
_entity.id
_entity.type
_entity.pdbx_description
1 polymer ?
#
loop_
_entity_poly.entity_id
_entity_poly.type
_entity_poly.pdbx_seq_one_letter_code
_entity_poly.pdbx_strand_id
1 'polypeptide(L)'
;HMDFFNEPGMFAAIHLKGVKNGSKVLEIKCPDWKKFGRPKSGRGNGQTLLGMPRFDNGQFTSRFPFAEIVLQDQDIPIDIRITGWSPFIPTDADNSGLPVGALEYTFTNTSDEAVEAVFYYGANNNFMSANHKTVAASILPTATGFILTQEAVPDGREPWVEGHFAIFTGDPATVVNHCWF
;
A
#
# COMPACT_ATOMS: atom_id res chain seq x y z
N HIS A 1 -10.94 -13.36 -12.98
CA HIS A 1 -10.56 -12.57 -11.81
C HIS A 1 -9.14 -12.10 -12.04
N MET A 2 -8.99 -10.86 -12.39
CA MET A 2 -7.72 -10.17 -12.28
C MET A 2 -7.54 -9.80 -10.82
N ASP A 3 -6.83 -10.62 -10.09
CA ASP A 3 -6.40 -10.29 -8.74
C ASP A 3 -5.10 -9.52 -8.83
N PHE A 4 -5.19 -8.24 -9.18
CA PHE A 4 -4.03 -7.33 -9.19
C PHE A 4 -3.36 -7.19 -7.82
N PHE A 5 -3.97 -7.70 -6.76
CA PHE A 5 -3.56 -7.50 -5.38
C PHE A 5 -3.53 -8.79 -4.55
N ASN A 6 -3.37 -9.93 -5.18
CA ASN A 6 -3.21 -11.21 -4.46
C ASN A 6 -1.84 -11.39 -3.82
N GLU A 7 -0.88 -10.59 -4.23
CA GLU A 7 0.41 -10.52 -3.57
C GLU A 7 0.33 -9.40 -2.51
N PRO A 8 0.44 -9.72 -1.22
CA PRO A 8 0.44 -8.72 -0.15
C PRO A 8 1.75 -7.95 -0.13
N GLY A 9 2.04 -7.30 -1.22
CA GLY A 9 3.28 -6.57 -1.41
C GLY A 9 3.34 -5.25 -0.66
N MET A 10 2.18 -4.65 -0.37
CA MET A 10 2.10 -3.31 0.22
C MET A 10 0.94 -3.21 1.20
N PHE A 11 1.13 -2.44 2.26
CA PHE A 11 0.04 -2.04 3.17
C PHE A 11 0.38 -0.74 3.88
N ALA A 12 -0.64 -0.05 4.34
CA ALA A 12 -0.50 1.12 5.20
C ALA A 12 -1.19 0.90 6.55
N ALA A 13 -0.67 1.52 7.58
CA ALA A 13 -1.22 1.44 8.92
C ALA A 13 -1.06 2.78 9.66
N ILE A 14 -1.88 2.98 10.69
CA ILE A 14 -1.81 4.11 11.60
C ILE A 14 -1.76 3.62 13.03
N HIS A 15 -1.03 4.34 13.88
CA HIS A 15 -1.06 4.17 15.31
C HIS A 15 -1.32 5.53 15.99
N LEU A 16 -2.36 5.60 16.80
CA LEU A 16 -2.71 6.77 17.61
C LEU A 16 -2.24 6.55 19.04
N LYS A 17 -1.31 7.38 19.52
CA LYS A 17 -0.78 7.26 20.87
C LYS A 17 -1.86 7.57 21.92
N GLY A 18 -1.92 6.73 22.93
CA GLY A 18 -2.85 6.90 24.05
C GLY A 18 -4.32 6.60 23.73
N VAL A 19 -4.65 6.26 22.50
CA VAL A 19 -6.01 5.91 22.10
C VAL A 19 -6.22 4.39 22.18
N LYS A 20 -7.27 3.96 22.86
CA LYS A 20 -7.63 2.53 22.90
C LYS A 20 -8.00 2.06 21.49
N ASN A 21 -7.49 0.89 21.09
CA ASN A 21 -7.63 0.35 19.74
C ASN A 21 -7.04 1.25 18.62
N GLY A 22 -6.14 2.16 18.98
CA GLY A 22 -5.56 3.18 18.09
C GLY A 22 -4.64 2.66 17.00
N SER A 23 -4.37 1.36 16.91
CA SER A 23 -3.56 0.77 15.83
C SER A 23 -4.47 0.08 14.82
N LYS A 24 -4.45 0.53 13.56
CA LYS A 24 -5.27 -0.05 12.49
C LYS A 24 -4.53 -0.09 11.16
N VAL A 25 -4.75 -1.16 10.40
CA VAL A 25 -4.39 -1.22 8.99
C VAL A 25 -5.42 -0.41 8.20
N LEU A 26 -4.96 0.35 7.21
CA LEU A 26 -5.82 1.24 6.40
C LEU A 26 -6.61 0.45 5.34
N GLU A 27 -7.36 -0.51 5.83
CA GLU A 27 -8.24 -1.38 5.05
C GLU A 27 -9.58 -1.54 5.75
N ILE A 28 -10.59 -1.89 4.96
CA ILE A 28 -11.91 -2.25 5.49
C ILE A 28 -11.85 -3.65 6.08
N LYS A 29 -12.50 -3.85 7.20
CA LYS A 29 -12.67 -5.14 7.85
C LYS A 29 -13.25 -6.18 6.89
N CYS A 30 -12.61 -7.34 6.83
CA CYS A 30 -13.11 -8.44 6.02
C CYS A 30 -14.49 -8.91 6.53
N PRO A 31 -15.52 -8.96 5.69
CA PRO A 31 -16.83 -9.46 6.09
C PRO A 31 -16.75 -10.90 6.64
N ASP A 32 -17.55 -11.21 7.65
CA ASP A 32 -17.50 -12.51 8.32
C ASP A 32 -17.74 -13.70 7.38
N TRP A 33 -18.60 -13.54 6.40
CA TRP A 33 -18.85 -14.57 5.39
C TRP A 33 -17.64 -14.88 4.51
N LYS A 34 -16.71 -13.92 4.38
CA LYS A 34 -15.43 -14.12 3.68
C LYS A 34 -14.36 -14.78 4.54
N LYS A 35 -14.44 -14.69 5.87
CA LYS A 35 -13.43 -15.26 6.77
C LYS A 35 -13.40 -16.78 6.76
N PHE A 36 -14.54 -17.41 6.54
CA PHE A 36 -14.74 -18.85 6.66
C PHE A 36 -14.86 -19.60 5.32
N GLY A 37 -14.65 -18.92 4.21
CA GLY A 37 -14.64 -19.55 2.89
C GLY A 37 -13.42 -20.46 2.68
N ARG A 38 -13.40 -21.19 1.58
CA ARG A 38 -12.29 -22.07 1.21
C ARG A 38 -10.98 -21.30 1.10
N PRO A 39 -9.83 -21.88 1.47
CA PRO A 39 -8.52 -21.31 1.17
C PRO A 39 -8.44 -20.91 -0.30
N LYS A 40 -7.87 -19.75 -0.61
CA LYS A 40 -7.74 -19.17 -1.95
C LYS A 40 -9.05 -18.73 -2.64
N SER A 41 -10.16 -18.64 -1.93
CA SER A 41 -11.44 -18.18 -2.50
C SER A 41 -11.64 -16.66 -2.37
N GLY A 42 -10.81 -15.85 -3.02
CA GLY A 42 -10.99 -14.40 -3.08
C GLY A 42 -10.76 -13.62 -1.79
N ARG A 43 -10.02 -14.22 -0.85
CA ARG A 43 -9.67 -13.59 0.44
C ARG A 43 -8.28 -12.97 0.48
N GLY A 44 -7.62 -12.93 -0.64
CA GLY A 44 -6.18 -12.78 -0.62
C GLY A 44 -5.50 -14.06 -0.09
N ASN A 45 -4.20 -14.08 -0.12
CA ASN A 45 -3.44 -15.15 0.49
C ASN A 45 -3.72 -15.14 2.00
N GLY A 46 -4.22 -16.24 2.57
CA GLY A 46 -4.64 -16.34 3.98
C GLY A 46 -3.55 -16.06 5.02
N GLN A 47 -2.38 -15.65 4.59
CA GLN A 47 -1.24 -15.29 5.45
C GLN A 47 -1.17 -13.80 5.74
N THR A 48 -1.98 -12.96 5.09
CA THR A 48 -1.80 -11.53 5.16
C THR A 48 -2.74 -10.86 6.10
N LEU A 49 -2.19 -10.42 7.20
CA LEU A 49 -2.74 -9.39 8.07
C LEU A 49 -4.23 -9.55 8.44
N LEU A 50 -4.83 -10.75 8.24
CA LEU A 50 -6.25 -10.98 8.56
C LEU A 50 -6.56 -10.79 10.04
N GLY A 51 -5.58 -11.01 10.93
CA GLY A 51 -5.69 -10.76 12.36
C GLY A 51 -5.43 -9.31 12.78
N MET A 52 -5.00 -8.46 11.88
CA MET A 52 -4.72 -7.06 12.20
C MET A 52 -6.03 -6.26 12.29
N PRO A 53 -6.15 -5.34 13.26
CA PRO A 53 -7.32 -4.46 13.36
C PRO A 53 -7.48 -3.62 12.09
N ARG A 54 -8.72 -3.52 11.60
CA ARG A 54 -9.10 -2.75 10.42
C ARG A 54 -10.25 -1.81 10.73
N PHE A 55 -10.53 -0.92 9.81
CA PHE A 55 -11.66 0.00 9.90
C PHE A 55 -12.99 -0.74 9.71
N ASP A 56 -13.97 -0.38 10.52
CA ASP A 56 -15.31 -0.99 10.46
C ASP A 56 -16.08 -0.53 9.21
N ASN A 57 -15.90 0.73 8.81
CA ASN A 57 -16.60 1.32 7.69
C ASN A 57 -15.62 1.85 6.64
N GLY A 58 -16.02 1.75 5.39
CA GLY A 58 -15.29 2.33 4.30
C GLY A 58 -16.13 2.46 3.03
N GLN A 59 -15.84 3.49 2.27
CA GLN A 59 -16.47 3.78 1.00
C GLN A 59 -15.40 3.89 -0.08
N PHE A 60 -15.62 3.22 -1.19
CA PHE A 60 -14.79 3.34 -2.39
C PHE A 60 -15.52 4.11 -3.46
N THR A 61 -14.88 5.13 -4.02
CA THR A 61 -15.38 5.92 -5.13
C THR A 61 -14.36 5.92 -6.26
N SER A 62 -14.76 5.52 -7.45
CA SER A 62 -13.92 5.56 -8.65
C SER A 62 -14.38 6.69 -9.56
N ARG A 63 -13.46 7.59 -9.87
CA ARG A 63 -13.66 8.69 -10.82
C ARG A 63 -12.39 8.90 -11.61
N PHE A 64 -12.28 8.26 -12.75
CA PHE A 64 -11.09 8.31 -13.59
C PHE A 64 -10.55 9.75 -13.79
N PRO A 65 -9.25 10.01 -13.63
CA PRO A 65 -8.16 9.09 -13.30
C PRO A 65 -7.92 8.88 -11.79
N PHE A 66 -8.87 9.23 -10.94
CA PHE A 66 -8.78 9.13 -9.50
C PHE A 66 -9.57 7.94 -8.96
N ALA A 67 -9.10 7.39 -7.86
CA ALA A 67 -9.82 6.47 -7.00
C ALA A 67 -9.70 6.93 -5.55
N GLU A 68 -10.78 6.91 -4.80
CA GLU A 68 -10.82 7.39 -3.42
C GLU A 68 -11.37 6.30 -2.50
N ILE A 69 -10.73 6.14 -1.35
CA ILE A 69 -11.23 5.33 -0.23
C ILE A 69 -11.38 6.25 0.96
N VAL A 70 -12.54 6.25 1.58
CA VAL A 70 -12.79 6.90 2.87
C VAL A 70 -12.96 5.80 3.91
N LEU A 71 -12.18 5.85 4.99
CA LEU A 71 -12.21 4.90 6.10
C LEU A 71 -12.64 5.62 7.37
N GLN A 72 -13.60 5.02 8.08
CA GLN A 72 -14.16 5.55 9.32
C GLN A 72 -14.34 4.44 10.35
N ASP A 73 -14.14 4.80 11.61
CA ASP A 73 -14.28 3.88 12.71
C ASP A 73 -14.74 4.60 13.97
N GLN A 74 -15.64 4.00 14.73
CA GLN A 74 -16.16 4.60 15.96
C GLN A 74 -15.17 4.53 17.14
N ASP A 75 -14.19 3.64 17.07
CA ASP A 75 -13.20 3.43 18.12
C ASP A 75 -12.10 4.47 18.14
N ILE A 76 -11.86 5.18 17.01
CA ILE A 76 -10.76 6.13 16.89
C ILE A 76 -11.24 7.48 16.33
N PRO A 77 -10.69 8.61 16.85
CA PRO A 77 -11.13 9.95 16.47
C PRO A 77 -10.43 10.45 15.20
N ILE A 78 -10.30 9.61 14.18
CA ILE A 78 -9.68 9.98 12.92
C ILE A 78 -10.46 9.38 11.76
N ASP A 79 -10.83 10.23 10.81
CA ASP A 79 -11.27 9.85 9.48
C ASP A 79 -10.07 9.84 8.53
N ILE A 80 -10.00 8.85 7.66
CA ILE A 80 -8.91 8.71 6.70
C ILE A 80 -9.46 8.71 5.28
N ARG A 81 -8.84 9.53 4.43
CA ARG A 81 -9.08 9.53 2.99
C ARG A 81 -7.81 9.11 2.29
N ILE A 82 -7.91 8.16 1.39
CA ILE A 82 -6.82 7.69 0.54
C ILE A 82 -7.22 8.00 -0.90
N THR A 83 -6.45 8.84 -1.58
CA THR A 83 -6.68 9.17 -2.99
C THR A 83 -5.55 8.58 -3.82
N GLY A 84 -5.90 7.67 -4.72
CA GLY A 84 -4.96 7.10 -5.69
C GLY A 84 -5.17 7.74 -7.06
N TRP A 85 -4.06 8.06 -7.74
CA TRP A 85 -4.12 8.58 -9.10
C TRP A 85 -2.84 8.30 -9.89
N SER A 86 -2.94 8.34 -11.21
CA SER A 86 -1.81 8.35 -12.13
C SER A 86 -1.97 9.52 -13.10
N PRO A 87 -0.88 10.03 -13.70
CA PRO A 87 -0.97 11.08 -14.69
C PRO A 87 -1.91 10.71 -15.83
N PHE A 88 -2.82 11.60 -16.16
CA PHE A 88 -3.66 11.48 -17.34
C PHE A 88 -3.96 12.88 -17.90
N ILE A 89 -3.42 13.15 -19.07
CA ILE A 89 -3.63 14.39 -19.79
C ILE A 89 -4.23 14.04 -21.16
N PRO A 90 -5.50 14.40 -21.42
CA PRO A 90 -6.12 14.13 -22.71
C PRO A 90 -5.26 14.62 -23.87
N THR A 91 -5.08 13.78 -24.89
CA THR A 91 -4.25 14.03 -26.09
C THR A 91 -2.73 14.09 -25.89
N ASP A 92 -2.23 13.91 -24.68
CA ASP A 92 -0.80 13.82 -24.36
C ASP A 92 -0.43 12.40 -23.92
N ALA A 93 0.00 11.58 -24.89
CA ALA A 93 0.32 10.18 -24.62
C ALA A 93 1.63 10.02 -23.83
N ASP A 94 2.57 10.91 -24.02
CA ASP A 94 3.90 10.83 -23.39
C ASP A 94 3.78 11.05 -21.87
N ASN A 95 3.10 12.12 -21.46
CA ASN A 95 2.91 12.38 -20.02
C ASN A 95 1.89 11.44 -19.38
N SER A 96 0.87 11.00 -20.13
CA SER A 96 -0.08 10.02 -19.62
C SER A 96 0.50 8.60 -19.52
N GLY A 97 1.54 8.30 -20.29
CA GLY A 97 2.23 7.01 -20.31
C GLY A 97 3.33 6.87 -19.26
N LEU A 98 3.58 7.88 -18.42
CA LEU A 98 4.58 7.78 -17.36
C LEU A 98 4.20 6.66 -16.38
N PRO A 99 5.11 5.71 -16.08
CA PRO A 99 4.84 4.58 -15.18
C PRO A 99 4.92 5.03 -13.72
N VAL A 100 4.08 5.99 -13.34
CA VAL A 100 4.02 6.55 -11.98
C VAL A 100 2.59 6.56 -11.47
N GLY A 101 2.45 6.45 -10.16
CA GLY A 101 1.19 6.62 -9.46
C GLY A 101 1.43 7.28 -8.11
N ALA A 102 0.43 7.94 -7.59
CA ALA A 102 0.48 8.54 -6.26
C ALA A 102 -0.63 7.97 -5.38
N LEU A 103 -0.31 7.83 -4.09
CA LEU A 103 -1.25 7.59 -3.02
C LEU A 103 -1.14 8.76 -2.04
N GLU A 104 -2.20 9.53 -1.95
CA GLU A 104 -2.31 10.64 -1.00
C GLU A 104 -3.15 10.19 0.19
N TYR A 105 -2.61 10.37 1.39
CA TYR A 105 -3.27 10.02 2.65
C TYR A 105 -3.63 11.30 3.40
N THR A 106 -4.91 11.54 3.59
CA THR A 106 -5.43 12.66 4.38
C THR A 106 -5.99 12.12 5.69
N PHE A 107 -5.50 12.65 6.81
CA PHE A 107 -5.95 12.30 8.16
C PHE A 107 -6.71 13.49 8.75
N THR A 108 -7.96 13.27 9.11
CA THR A 108 -8.82 14.31 9.71
C THR A 108 -9.12 13.91 11.15
N ASN A 109 -8.62 14.71 12.10
CA ASN A 109 -8.99 14.58 13.50
C ASN A 109 -10.45 15.00 13.68
N THR A 110 -11.29 14.10 14.18
CA THR A 110 -12.73 14.34 14.41
C THR A 110 -13.06 14.71 15.86
N SER A 111 -12.03 14.82 16.73
CA SER A 111 -12.17 15.23 18.12
C SER A 111 -11.71 16.68 18.34
N ASP A 112 -12.05 17.23 19.48
CA ASP A 112 -11.60 18.58 19.90
C ASP A 112 -10.21 18.58 20.57
N GLU A 113 -9.62 17.40 20.76
CA GLU A 113 -8.30 17.25 21.38
C GLU A 113 -7.21 16.92 20.34
N ALA A 114 -5.98 17.32 20.64
CA ALA A 114 -4.84 16.98 19.80
C ALA A 114 -4.55 15.48 19.85
N VAL A 115 -4.37 14.85 18.71
CA VAL A 115 -4.04 13.44 18.57
C VAL A 115 -2.63 13.28 17.99
N GLU A 116 -1.78 12.54 18.69
CA GLU A 116 -0.47 12.17 18.19
C GLU A 116 -0.58 10.85 17.43
N ALA A 117 -0.17 10.85 16.17
CA ALA A 117 -0.30 9.69 15.28
C ALA A 117 1.03 9.35 14.61
N VAL A 118 1.24 8.07 14.37
CA VAL A 118 2.32 7.55 13.52
C VAL A 118 1.68 6.85 12.32
N PHE A 119 2.00 7.32 11.14
CA PHE A 119 1.64 6.65 9.89
C PHE A 119 2.77 5.74 9.44
N TYR A 120 2.42 4.56 8.95
CA TYR A 120 3.35 3.57 8.42
C TYR A 120 2.90 3.13 7.03
N TYR A 121 3.86 3.03 6.13
CA TYR A 121 3.68 2.42 4.82
C TYR A 121 4.76 1.37 4.60
N GLY A 122 4.35 0.14 4.32
CA GLY A 122 5.25 -0.99 4.10
C GLY A 122 5.12 -1.55 2.69
N ALA A 123 6.25 -1.89 2.10
CA ALA A 123 6.31 -2.62 0.85
C ALA A 123 7.28 -3.80 0.98
N ASN A 124 6.90 -4.92 0.39
CA ASN A 124 7.72 -6.12 0.37
C ASN A 124 8.61 -6.13 -0.88
N ASN A 125 9.86 -6.54 -0.74
CA ASN A 125 10.76 -6.70 -1.89
C ASN A 125 10.29 -7.77 -2.88
N ASN A 126 9.46 -8.71 -2.47
CA ASN A 126 8.85 -9.71 -3.35
C ASN A 126 7.98 -9.13 -4.47
N PHE A 127 7.70 -7.83 -4.44
CA PHE A 127 6.95 -7.15 -5.49
C PHE A 127 7.56 -7.35 -6.88
N MET A 128 8.90 -7.38 -6.96
CA MET A 128 9.63 -7.58 -8.22
C MET A 128 9.92 -9.05 -8.49
N SER A 129 10.15 -9.85 -7.45
CA SER A 129 10.73 -11.21 -7.57
C SER A 129 9.72 -12.36 -7.41
N ALA A 130 8.42 -12.10 -7.44
CA ALA A 130 7.39 -13.10 -7.11
C ALA A 130 7.54 -14.43 -7.88
N ASN A 131 8.14 -14.42 -9.05
CA ASN A 131 8.28 -15.60 -9.90
C ASN A 131 9.74 -16.03 -10.19
N HIS A 132 10.75 -15.29 -9.73
CA HIS A 132 12.16 -15.54 -10.11
C HIS A 132 13.09 -15.59 -8.89
N LYS A 133 13.06 -16.72 -8.19
CA LYS A 133 13.89 -16.94 -6.98
C LYS A 133 15.41 -17.00 -7.24
N THR A 134 15.80 -17.04 -8.50
CA THR A 134 17.21 -17.21 -8.91
C THR A 134 17.88 -15.89 -9.29
N VAL A 135 17.15 -14.81 -9.32
CA VAL A 135 17.68 -13.49 -9.71
C VAL A 135 17.92 -12.65 -8.47
N ALA A 136 19.04 -11.96 -8.43
CA ALA A 136 19.35 -11.08 -7.32
C ALA A 136 18.40 -9.88 -7.28
N ALA A 137 17.88 -9.61 -6.09
CA ALA A 137 17.06 -8.45 -5.81
C ALA A 137 17.66 -7.69 -4.64
N SER A 138 17.61 -6.36 -4.69
CA SER A 138 18.16 -5.51 -3.64
C SER A 138 17.26 -4.31 -3.35
N ILE A 139 17.55 -3.64 -2.24
CA ILE A 139 16.89 -2.42 -1.82
C ILE A 139 17.95 -1.33 -1.78
N LEU A 140 17.75 -0.28 -2.57
CA LEU A 140 18.61 0.90 -2.61
C LEU A 140 17.94 2.02 -1.79
N PRO A 141 18.59 2.53 -0.73
CA PRO A 141 18.03 3.61 0.06
C PRO A 141 18.04 4.93 -0.69
N THR A 142 17.03 5.75 -0.45
CA THR A 142 16.98 7.16 -0.84
C THR A 142 16.74 8.04 0.39
N ALA A 143 16.77 9.36 0.25
CA ALA A 143 16.61 10.27 1.39
C ALA A 143 15.25 10.10 2.09
N THR A 144 14.18 9.89 1.35
CA THR A 144 12.80 9.79 1.88
C THR A 144 12.05 8.58 1.34
N GLY A 145 12.77 7.52 0.95
CA GLY A 145 12.18 6.32 0.38
C GLY A 145 13.21 5.26 0.06
N PHE A 146 12.89 4.42 -0.90
CA PHE A 146 13.75 3.33 -1.35
C PHE A 146 13.40 2.90 -2.78
N ILE A 147 14.36 2.22 -3.42
CA ILE A 147 14.18 1.62 -4.74
C ILE A 147 14.34 0.11 -4.58
N LEU A 148 13.35 -0.64 -4.97
CA LEU A 148 13.42 -2.09 -5.13
C LEU A 148 14.00 -2.38 -6.51
N THR A 149 15.04 -3.20 -6.57
CA THR A 149 15.71 -3.55 -7.83
C THR A 149 15.73 -5.05 -8.01
N GLN A 150 15.65 -5.48 -9.26
CA GLN A 150 15.83 -6.87 -9.66
C GLN A 150 16.72 -6.92 -10.89
N GLU A 151 17.74 -7.77 -10.87
CA GLU A 151 18.68 -7.95 -11.97
C GLU A 151 18.05 -8.72 -13.13
N ALA A 152 18.66 -8.58 -14.32
CA ALA A 152 18.30 -9.37 -15.47
C ALA A 152 18.60 -10.87 -15.27
N VAL A 153 17.84 -11.73 -15.91
CA VAL A 153 18.19 -13.16 -16.01
C VAL A 153 19.46 -13.30 -16.85
N PRO A 154 20.50 -14.00 -16.37
CA PRO A 154 21.80 -14.07 -17.03
C PRO A 154 21.79 -14.55 -18.49
N ASP A 155 20.80 -15.34 -18.88
CA ASP A 155 20.67 -15.87 -20.24
C ASP A 155 19.90 -14.94 -21.19
N GLY A 156 19.41 -13.80 -20.70
CA GLY A 156 18.70 -12.79 -21.48
C GLY A 156 17.35 -13.21 -22.05
N ARG A 157 16.84 -14.40 -21.71
CA ARG A 157 15.58 -14.92 -22.26
C ARG A 157 14.34 -14.25 -21.72
N GLU A 158 14.45 -13.60 -20.56
CA GLU A 158 13.33 -13.00 -19.85
C GLU A 158 13.66 -11.54 -19.49
N PRO A 159 13.79 -10.63 -20.49
CA PRO A 159 14.21 -9.25 -20.24
C PRO A 159 13.22 -8.46 -19.34
N TRP A 160 11.97 -8.90 -19.25
CA TRP A 160 10.96 -8.30 -18.37
C TRP A 160 11.18 -8.58 -16.87
N VAL A 161 12.12 -9.44 -16.52
CA VAL A 161 12.49 -9.74 -15.13
C VAL A 161 13.32 -8.61 -14.54
N GLU A 162 14.16 -7.97 -15.33
CA GLU A 162 14.91 -6.79 -14.90
C GLU A 162 13.98 -5.62 -14.65
N GLY A 163 14.16 -4.94 -13.51
CA GLY A 163 13.34 -3.79 -13.23
C GLY A 163 13.66 -3.07 -11.93
N HIS A 164 13.06 -1.90 -11.81
CA HIS A 164 13.17 -1.03 -10.66
C HIS A 164 11.78 -0.52 -10.27
N PHE A 165 11.51 -0.48 -8.98
CA PHE A 165 10.30 0.10 -8.44
C PHE A 165 10.64 1.02 -7.28
N ALA A 166 10.37 2.31 -7.42
CA ALA A 166 10.68 3.32 -6.41
C ALA A 166 9.44 3.68 -5.59
N ILE A 167 9.62 3.79 -4.28
CA ILE A 167 8.64 4.35 -3.36
C ILE A 167 9.32 5.48 -2.60
N PHE A 168 8.73 6.65 -2.62
CA PHE A 168 9.26 7.82 -1.93
C PHE A 168 8.16 8.80 -1.54
N THR A 169 8.46 9.68 -0.59
CA THR A 169 7.58 10.77 -0.17
C THR A 169 8.34 12.10 -0.22
N GLY A 170 7.61 13.21 -0.30
CA GLY A 170 8.17 14.55 -0.19
C GLY A 170 8.38 15.03 1.24
N ASP A 171 7.96 14.28 2.24
CA ASP A 171 8.08 14.66 3.65
C ASP A 171 9.50 14.37 4.18
N PRO A 172 10.29 15.41 4.54
CA PRO A 172 11.65 15.25 5.06
C PRO A 172 11.70 14.62 6.46
N ALA A 173 10.58 14.56 7.18
CA ALA A 173 10.48 13.89 8.48
C ALA A 173 10.30 12.36 8.36
N THR A 174 10.22 11.84 7.15
CA THR A 174 10.06 10.41 6.91
C THR A 174 11.29 9.63 7.38
N VAL A 175 11.05 8.61 8.20
CA VAL A 175 12.06 7.63 8.60
C VAL A 175 11.87 6.37 7.78
N VAL A 176 12.93 5.94 7.09
CA VAL A 176 12.93 4.73 6.25
C VAL A 176 13.64 3.60 6.98
N ASN A 177 12.97 2.46 7.09
CA ASN A 177 13.54 1.23 7.59
C ASN A 177 13.57 0.17 6.48
N HIS A 178 14.75 -0.25 6.07
CA HIS A 178 14.96 -1.20 4.97
C HIS A 178 14.91 -2.66 5.41
N CYS A 179 14.79 -2.91 6.68
CA CYS A 179 14.83 -4.25 7.25
C CYS A 179 13.80 -4.33 8.37
N TRP A 180 12.61 -4.82 8.03
CA TRP A 180 11.56 -4.99 9.02
C TRP A 180 11.30 -6.47 9.29
N PHE A 181 11.47 -6.84 10.54
CA PHE A 181 11.16 -8.17 11.09
C PHE A 181 10.28 -8.03 12.32
#